data_1ab8f7d312be884fa8c53002e04c4b60
#
_entry.id   1ab8f7d312be884fa8c53002e04c4b60
#
_cell.length_a   1.000
_cell.length_b   1.000
_cell.length_c   1.000
_cell.angle_alpha   90.00
_cell.angle_beta   90.00
_cell.angle_gamma   90.00
#
_symmetry.space_group_name_H-M   'P 1'
#
loop_
_entity.id
_entity.type
_entity.pdbx_description
1 polymer ?
#
loop_
_entity_poly.entity_id
_entity_poly.type
_entity_poly.pdbx_seq_one_letter_code
_entity_poly.pdbx_strand_id
1 'polypeptide(L)'
;MVKNKEHVNLKAIEAHSKPHKMNKLTNTNPLKTIQTLGQSIWLDDIHRGMLNNGDFQSYINNDGITGVTSNPAILKKAILDHDDYDTAIAQLASENTDARSAYEKLVIADLQQAADLLRPIYDECNGQDGFVSMEVSPHYAHDTEKTIHAGRRLWKMLDRPNVLIKVPATKEGLPAITTLIADGINVNATLLFSISRYREIAAAYIAGIQNRVNAGLSIEKIASVASFFLSRIDVLVDKKLSALEDTTDLRGKTAIAASRMAYQDYRKLFSGKDWQALASKGAQPQRLLWASTSTKDPSYSDVMYVEALIGVNTVNTIPLKTLKAYQDHGVPAVRLEDDLEQSEAVLEQLAELGIDMEAVAQQLEDEGLEKFIKPFDVLLETLESKLGAAK
;
A
#
# COMPACT_ATOMS: atom_id res chain seq x y z
N MET A 1 -13.02 -2.44 -44.90
CA MET A 1 -13.03 -2.60 -43.43
C MET A 1 -11.97 -1.69 -42.88
N VAL A 2 -12.37 -0.56 -42.34
CA VAL A 2 -11.46 0.46 -41.82
C VAL A 2 -11.33 0.20 -40.31
N LYS A 3 -10.13 -0.13 -39.86
CA LYS A 3 -9.82 -0.24 -38.42
C LYS A 3 -9.65 1.17 -37.87
N ASN A 4 -10.68 1.69 -37.18
CA ASN A 4 -10.54 2.88 -36.35
C ASN A 4 -9.62 2.52 -35.15
N LYS A 5 -8.38 3.03 -35.17
CA LYS A 5 -7.55 3.15 -33.99
C LYS A 5 -8.09 4.36 -33.22
N GLU A 6 -8.86 4.11 -32.16
CA GLU A 6 -9.17 5.16 -31.19
C GLU A 6 -7.87 5.54 -30.47
N HIS A 7 -7.35 6.72 -30.79
CA HIS A 7 -6.29 7.33 -30.01
C HIS A 7 -6.88 7.77 -28.65
N VAL A 8 -6.62 7.01 -27.61
CA VAL A 8 -6.91 7.40 -26.22
C VAL A 8 -6.16 8.70 -25.91
N ASN A 9 -6.90 9.70 -25.48
CA ASN A 9 -6.35 11.03 -25.22
C ASN A 9 -5.53 11.02 -23.90
N LEU A 10 -4.25 10.69 -23.99
CA LEU A 10 -3.30 10.59 -22.88
C LEU A 10 -3.08 11.92 -22.12
N LYS A 11 -3.46 13.06 -22.75
CA LYS A 11 -3.27 14.38 -22.14
C LYS A 11 -4.15 14.66 -20.90
N ALA A 12 -5.24 13.91 -20.72
CA ALA A 12 -6.16 14.14 -19.60
C ALA A 12 -5.61 13.63 -18.25
N ILE A 13 -4.75 12.61 -18.26
CA ILE A 13 -4.08 12.11 -17.03
C ILE A 13 -2.90 13.03 -16.66
N GLU A 14 -2.23 13.61 -17.65
CA GLU A 14 -1.10 14.52 -17.44
C GLU A 14 -1.52 15.90 -16.90
N ALA A 15 -2.77 16.33 -17.16
CA ALA A 15 -3.22 17.67 -16.81
C ALA A 15 -3.44 17.91 -15.30
N HIS A 16 -3.49 16.86 -14.48
CA HIS A 16 -3.71 16.97 -13.03
C HIS A 16 -2.43 16.89 -12.20
N SER A 17 -1.30 16.56 -12.82
CA SER A 17 0.02 16.59 -12.17
C SER A 17 0.88 17.68 -12.80
N LYS A 18 0.68 18.94 -12.38
CA LYS A 18 1.72 19.94 -12.63
C LYS A 18 2.94 19.53 -11.82
N PRO A 19 4.09 19.24 -12.44
CA PRO A 19 5.30 18.97 -11.69
C PRO A 19 5.61 20.23 -10.88
N HIS A 20 5.75 20.07 -9.56
CA HIS A 20 6.27 21.09 -8.69
C HIS A 20 7.57 21.64 -9.31
N LYS A 21 7.68 22.95 -9.46
CA LYS A 21 8.93 23.63 -9.82
C LYS A 21 9.91 23.43 -8.64
N MET A 22 10.56 22.29 -8.58
CA MET A 22 11.69 22.09 -7.69
C MET A 22 12.92 22.82 -8.25
N ASN A 23 13.51 23.67 -7.42
CA ASN A 23 14.82 24.26 -7.67
C ASN A 23 15.82 23.16 -8.08
N LYS A 24 16.58 23.40 -9.15
CA LYS A 24 17.68 22.57 -9.61
C LYS A 24 18.82 22.58 -8.58
N LEU A 25 18.67 21.83 -7.50
CA LEU A 25 19.78 21.29 -6.74
C LEU A 25 20.04 19.89 -7.32
N THR A 26 21.26 19.61 -7.71
CA THR A 26 21.69 18.28 -8.11
C THR A 26 21.41 17.30 -6.98
N ASN A 27 20.25 16.68 -7.00
CA ASN A 27 19.80 15.77 -5.96
C ASN A 27 20.54 14.45 -6.16
N THR A 28 21.57 14.19 -5.38
CA THR A 28 22.37 12.95 -5.44
C THR A 28 21.64 11.76 -4.83
N ASN A 29 20.52 11.97 -4.10
CA ASN A 29 19.76 10.89 -3.49
C ASN A 29 18.82 10.25 -4.52
N PRO A 30 19.04 8.96 -4.89
CA PRO A 30 18.23 8.29 -5.91
C PRO A 30 16.75 8.14 -5.51
N LEU A 31 16.42 8.07 -4.21
CA LEU A 31 15.03 8.01 -3.74
C LEU A 31 14.27 9.30 -4.07
N LYS A 32 14.90 10.46 -3.89
CA LYS A 32 14.27 11.74 -4.28
C LYS A 32 14.09 11.85 -5.79
N THR A 33 14.97 11.25 -6.56
CA THR A 33 14.83 11.20 -8.02
C THR A 33 13.57 10.42 -8.42
N ILE A 34 13.23 9.32 -7.74
CA ILE A 34 12.00 8.57 -8.01
C ILE A 34 10.75 9.47 -7.91
N GLN A 35 10.70 10.37 -6.94
CA GLN A 35 9.57 11.31 -6.80
C GLN A 35 9.46 12.23 -8.01
N THR A 36 10.58 12.70 -8.57
CA THR A 36 10.56 13.54 -9.78
C THR A 36 10.08 12.77 -11.01
N LEU A 37 10.14 11.43 -10.96
CA LEU A 37 9.60 10.52 -11.97
C LEU A 37 8.12 10.17 -11.74
N GLY A 38 7.48 10.74 -10.70
CA GLY A 38 6.05 10.64 -10.45
C GLY A 38 5.60 9.49 -9.55
N GLN A 39 6.52 8.79 -8.88
CA GLN A 39 6.21 7.75 -7.89
C GLN A 39 6.48 8.25 -6.48
N SER A 40 5.54 8.04 -5.57
CA SER A 40 5.70 8.31 -4.12
C SER A 40 6.47 7.17 -3.46
N ILE A 41 7.37 7.51 -2.53
CA ILE A 41 8.07 6.52 -1.71
C ILE A 41 7.56 6.61 -0.28
N TRP A 42 6.98 5.51 0.20
CA TRP A 42 6.54 5.35 1.56
C TRP A 42 7.46 4.38 2.30
N LEU A 43 7.52 4.49 3.62
CA LEU A 43 8.29 3.60 4.47
C LEU A 43 7.40 2.45 4.97
N ASP A 44 7.86 1.20 4.82
CA ASP A 44 7.18 0.02 5.39
C ASP A 44 7.82 -0.35 6.72
N ASP A 45 7.82 0.59 7.64
CA ASP A 45 8.30 0.47 9.02
C ASP A 45 7.79 1.64 9.87
N ILE A 46 7.49 1.38 11.13
CA ILE A 46 7.17 2.41 12.12
C ILE A 46 7.40 1.89 13.53
N HIS A 47 8.06 2.66 14.37
CA HIS A 47 8.16 2.43 15.81
C HIS A 47 8.38 3.76 16.55
N ARG A 48 8.01 3.79 17.81
CA ARG A 48 8.04 4.99 18.66
C ARG A 48 9.41 5.65 18.73
N GLY A 49 10.46 4.83 18.85
CA GLY A 49 11.84 5.31 18.91
C GLY A 49 12.22 6.18 17.72
N MET A 50 11.92 5.73 16.48
CA MET A 50 12.24 6.49 15.27
C MET A 50 11.43 7.80 15.14
N LEU A 51 10.24 7.85 15.72
CA LEU A 51 9.42 9.07 15.75
C LEU A 51 10.00 10.09 16.73
N ASN A 52 10.47 9.63 17.88
CA ASN A 52 10.95 10.47 18.98
C ASN A 52 12.40 10.96 18.80
N ASN A 53 13.27 10.15 18.19
CA ASN A 53 14.68 10.47 18.00
C ASN A 53 14.97 11.30 16.75
N GLY A 54 13.96 11.56 15.92
CA GLY A 54 14.07 12.35 14.69
C GLY A 54 14.48 11.58 13.43
N ASP A 55 14.65 10.25 13.51
CA ASP A 55 14.99 9.44 12.34
C ASP A 55 13.91 9.51 11.26
N PHE A 56 12.63 9.46 11.66
CA PHE A 56 11.53 9.56 10.70
C PHE A 56 11.50 10.93 10.01
N GLN A 57 11.71 12.00 10.74
CA GLN A 57 11.85 13.35 10.14
C GLN A 57 13.05 13.43 9.20
N SER A 58 14.14 12.73 9.52
CA SER A 58 15.31 12.65 8.64
C SER A 58 14.97 11.92 7.33
N TYR A 59 14.25 10.80 7.38
CA TYR A 59 13.80 10.10 6.16
C TYR A 59 12.89 10.98 5.29
N ILE A 60 11.99 11.75 5.89
CA ILE A 60 11.17 12.74 5.17
C ILE A 60 12.05 13.76 4.47
N ASN A 61 12.96 14.39 5.20
CA ASN A 61 13.74 15.54 4.71
C ASN A 61 14.85 15.13 3.73
N ASN A 62 15.53 14.02 4.00
CA ASN A 62 16.74 13.62 3.29
C ASN A 62 16.48 12.57 2.21
N ASP A 63 15.50 11.70 2.41
CA ASP A 63 15.21 10.57 1.52
C ASP A 63 13.90 10.74 0.75
N GLY A 64 13.12 11.77 1.08
CA GLY A 64 11.89 12.07 0.38
C GLY A 64 10.78 11.06 0.70
N ILE A 65 10.76 10.50 1.91
CA ILE A 65 9.64 9.66 2.33
C ILE A 65 8.40 10.53 2.48
N THR A 66 7.32 10.11 1.82
CA THR A 66 6.04 10.83 1.77
C THR A 66 4.89 10.07 2.42
N GLY A 67 5.14 8.94 3.03
CA GLY A 67 4.11 8.17 3.72
C GLY A 67 4.67 7.00 4.50
N VAL A 68 3.79 6.33 5.23
CA VAL A 68 4.11 5.16 6.05
C VAL A 68 3.03 4.10 5.94
N THR A 69 3.45 2.85 5.80
CA THR A 69 2.60 1.69 6.00
C THR A 69 2.99 0.93 7.26
N SER A 70 2.01 0.37 7.92
CA SER A 70 2.17 -0.56 9.03
C SER A 70 1.42 -1.86 8.74
N ASN A 71 1.75 -2.91 9.46
CA ASN A 71 1.05 -4.18 9.47
C ASN A 71 1.27 -4.87 10.82
N PRO A 72 0.52 -5.94 11.18
CA PRO A 72 0.64 -6.57 12.48
C PRO A 72 2.06 -7.07 12.82
N ALA A 73 2.84 -7.51 11.82
CA ALA A 73 4.21 -7.98 12.07
C ALA A 73 5.16 -6.82 12.41
N ILE A 74 5.04 -5.68 11.72
CA ILE A 74 5.80 -4.45 12.04
C ILE A 74 5.44 -3.97 13.44
N LEU A 75 4.14 -3.84 13.75
CA LEU A 75 3.68 -3.35 15.04
C LEU A 75 4.04 -4.29 16.20
N LYS A 76 3.98 -5.61 15.97
CA LYS A 76 4.48 -6.59 16.94
C LYS A 76 5.96 -6.34 17.25
N LYS A 77 6.80 -6.24 16.22
CA LYS A 77 8.22 -5.97 16.37
C LYS A 77 8.45 -4.63 17.08
N ALA A 78 7.76 -3.58 16.68
CA ALA A 78 7.87 -2.26 17.28
C ALA A 78 7.60 -2.29 18.79
N ILE A 79 6.50 -2.91 19.22
CA ILE A 79 6.02 -2.89 20.62
C ILE A 79 6.76 -3.91 21.50
N LEU A 80 7.20 -5.04 20.94
CA LEU A 80 7.80 -6.11 21.75
C LEU A 80 9.33 -6.10 21.76
N ASP A 81 9.98 -5.60 20.72
CA ASP A 81 11.44 -5.65 20.58
C ASP A 81 12.12 -4.33 21.04
N HIS A 82 11.33 -3.31 21.48
CA HIS A 82 11.84 -2.01 21.93
C HIS A 82 11.26 -1.62 23.30
N ASP A 83 12.09 -0.98 24.13
CA ASP A 83 11.71 -0.50 25.49
C ASP A 83 10.91 0.82 25.43
N ASP A 84 10.77 1.44 24.25
CA ASP A 84 10.09 2.73 24.04
C ASP A 84 8.61 2.74 24.47
N TYR A 85 8.02 1.55 24.62
CA TYR A 85 6.61 1.39 24.99
C TYR A 85 6.39 1.07 26.47
N ASP A 86 7.43 0.72 27.24
CA ASP A 86 7.29 0.19 28.61
C ASP A 86 6.60 1.18 29.55
N THR A 87 6.95 2.46 29.50
CA THR A 87 6.31 3.50 30.31
C THR A 87 4.80 3.63 29.97
N ALA A 88 4.46 3.62 28.67
CA ALA A 88 3.06 3.71 28.25
C ALA A 88 2.26 2.46 28.62
N ILE A 89 2.87 1.27 28.54
CA ILE A 89 2.26 0.01 28.96
C ILE A 89 2.01 0.02 30.47
N ALA A 90 2.96 0.48 31.28
CA ALA A 90 2.78 0.60 32.73
C ALA A 90 1.64 1.57 33.10
N GLN A 91 1.53 2.69 32.40
CA GLN A 91 0.39 3.60 32.58
C GLN A 91 -0.94 2.93 32.25
N LEU A 92 -1.03 2.25 31.09
CA LEU A 92 -2.24 1.55 30.66
C LEU A 92 -2.63 0.40 31.62
N ALA A 93 -1.65 -0.26 32.23
CA ALA A 93 -1.87 -1.26 33.27
C ALA A 93 -2.52 -0.65 34.51
N SER A 94 -2.04 0.54 34.95
CA SER A 94 -2.64 1.25 36.10
C SER A 94 -4.09 1.70 35.84
N GLU A 95 -4.46 1.92 34.57
CA GLU A 95 -5.82 2.25 34.12
C GLU A 95 -6.71 0.99 33.95
N ASN A 96 -6.22 -0.20 34.23
CA ASN A 96 -6.89 -1.48 33.97
C ASN A 96 -7.36 -1.65 32.50
N THR A 97 -6.57 -1.14 31.55
CA THR A 97 -6.85 -1.25 30.13
C THR A 97 -6.65 -2.71 29.66
N ASP A 98 -7.56 -3.25 28.85
CA ASP A 98 -7.39 -4.57 28.23
C ASP A 98 -6.35 -4.52 27.11
N ALA A 99 -5.79 -5.69 26.74
CA ALA A 99 -4.70 -5.79 25.77
C ALA A 99 -5.04 -5.20 24.40
N ARG A 100 -6.27 -5.38 23.91
CA ARG A 100 -6.70 -4.84 22.63
C ARG A 100 -6.81 -3.31 22.66
N SER A 101 -7.43 -2.77 23.68
CA SER A 101 -7.52 -1.33 23.90
C SER A 101 -6.14 -0.70 24.10
N ALA A 102 -5.24 -1.39 24.82
CA ALA A 102 -3.85 -0.96 24.97
C ALA A 102 -3.11 -0.93 23.62
N TYR A 103 -3.20 -2.00 22.83
CA TYR A 103 -2.65 -2.05 21.47
C TYR A 103 -3.13 -0.86 20.63
N GLU A 104 -4.43 -0.64 20.57
CA GLU A 104 -5.00 0.44 19.77
C GLU A 104 -4.52 1.82 20.25
N LYS A 105 -4.50 2.08 21.57
CA LYS A 105 -4.01 3.35 22.12
C LYS A 105 -2.54 3.59 21.78
N LEU A 106 -1.68 2.56 21.89
CA LEU A 106 -0.26 2.67 21.56
C LEU A 106 -0.03 2.98 20.09
N VAL A 107 -0.68 2.22 19.21
CA VAL A 107 -0.52 2.36 17.75
C VAL A 107 -1.11 3.66 17.23
N ILE A 108 -2.29 4.05 17.73
CA ILE A 108 -2.94 5.31 17.32
C ILE A 108 -2.06 6.50 17.70
N ALA A 109 -1.45 6.52 18.87
CA ALA A 109 -0.55 7.61 19.28
C ALA A 109 0.66 7.72 18.33
N ASP A 110 1.28 6.61 17.96
CA ASP A 110 2.42 6.61 17.03
C ASP A 110 2.00 7.03 15.61
N LEU A 111 0.84 6.56 15.13
CA LEU A 111 0.33 6.93 13.81
C LEU A 111 -0.14 8.39 13.76
N GLN A 112 -0.69 8.93 14.83
CA GLN A 112 -1.00 10.35 14.92
C GLN A 112 0.28 11.20 14.84
N GLN A 113 1.32 10.84 15.56
CA GLN A 113 2.60 11.52 15.50
C GLN A 113 3.22 11.46 14.09
N ALA A 114 3.20 10.28 13.45
CA ALA A 114 3.68 10.13 12.08
C ALA A 114 2.84 10.95 11.08
N ALA A 115 1.51 10.96 11.25
CA ALA A 115 0.60 11.76 10.43
C ALA A 115 0.86 13.26 10.58
N ASP A 116 1.14 13.73 11.80
CA ASP A 116 1.48 15.13 12.06
C ASP A 116 2.83 15.53 11.43
N LEU A 117 3.83 14.64 11.44
CA LEU A 117 5.11 14.84 10.75
C LEU A 117 4.96 14.89 9.22
N LEU A 118 4.04 14.10 8.65
CA LEU A 118 3.73 14.07 7.22
C LEU A 118 2.71 15.14 6.79
N ARG A 119 2.07 15.83 7.74
CA ARG A 119 1.02 16.80 7.47
C ARG A 119 1.45 17.94 6.53
N PRO A 120 2.66 18.50 6.61
CA PRO A 120 3.09 19.51 5.65
C PRO A 120 3.08 19.01 4.19
N ILE A 121 3.48 17.75 3.96
CA ILE A 121 3.44 17.15 2.63
C ILE A 121 2.00 17.00 2.14
N TYR A 122 1.11 16.51 3.00
CA TYR A 122 -0.31 16.35 2.69
C TYR A 122 -0.96 17.69 2.30
N ASP A 123 -0.69 18.75 3.05
CA ASP A 123 -1.27 20.06 2.79
C ASP A 123 -0.68 20.67 1.50
N GLU A 124 0.62 20.53 1.25
CA GLU A 124 1.31 21.06 0.07
C GLU A 124 0.84 20.40 -1.21
N CYS A 125 0.61 19.08 -1.21
CA CYS A 125 0.13 18.32 -2.36
C CYS A 125 -1.41 18.23 -2.46
N ASN A 126 -2.14 19.02 -1.66
CA ASN A 126 -3.60 19.05 -1.61
C ASN A 126 -4.24 17.67 -1.38
N GLY A 127 -3.66 16.90 -0.47
CA GLY A 127 -4.19 15.59 -0.07
C GLY A 127 -3.89 14.44 -1.04
N GLN A 128 -2.91 14.59 -1.94
CA GLN A 128 -2.52 13.52 -2.86
C GLN A 128 -1.46 12.59 -2.28
N ASP A 129 -0.75 13.00 -1.22
CA ASP A 129 0.27 12.22 -0.53
C ASP A 129 0.37 12.63 0.95
N GLY A 130 1.38 12.16 1.69
CA GLY A 130 1.55 12.49 3.11
C GLY A 130 0.73 11.59 4.04
N PHE A 131 0.52 10.32 3.67
CA PHE A 131 -0.38 9.40 4.38
C PHE A 131 0.32 8.45 5.34
N VAL A 132 -0.42 8.07 6.38
CA VAL A 132 -0.15 6.91 7.22
C VAL A 132 -1.29 5.89 7.08
N SER A 133 -1.02 4.60 7.29
CA SER A 133 -2.07 3.56 7.20
C SER A 133 -2.21 2.80 8.52
N MET A 134 -3.46 2.60 8.98
CA MET A 134 -3.82 1.72 10.08
C MET A 134 -4.75 0.60 9.63
N GLU A 135 -4.40 -0.64 9.93
CA GLU A 135 -5.16 -1.81 9.52
C GLU A 135 -6.28 -2.14 10.51
N VAL A 136 -7.45 -2.50 9.99
CA VAL A 136 -8.49 -3.15 10.79
C VAL A 136 -8.00 -4.50 11.30
N SER A 137 -8.63 -5.05 12.36
CA SER A 137 -8.26 -6.39 12.83
C SER A 137 -8.31 -7.42 11.70
N PRO A 138 -7.24 -8.20 11.48
CA PRO A 138 -7.21 -9.21 10.43
C PRO A 138 -8.28 -10.31 10.61
N HIS A 139 -8.78 -10.50 11.82
CA HIS A 139 -9.92 -11.39 12.11
C HIS A 139 -11.24 -10.96 11.46
N TYR A 140 -11.32 -9.73 10.94
CA TYR A 140 -12.52 -9.22 10.28
C TYR A 140 -12.46 -9.34 8.76
N ALA A 141 -11.40 -9.93 8.20
CA ALA A 141 -11.16 -9.99 6.77
C ALA A 141 -12.33 -10.62 5.97
N HIS A 142 -13.08 -11.55 6.57
CA HIS A 142 -14.25 -12.21 5.98
C HIS A 142 -15.58 -11.74 6.60
N ASP A 143 -15.61 -10.57 7.25
CA ASP A 143 -16.81 -10.00 7.87
C ASP A 143 -16.95 -8.52 7.48
N THR A 144 -17.76 -8.25 6.48
CA THR A 144 -18.00 -6.91 5.95
C THR A 144 -18.47 -5.93 7.04
N GLU A 145 -19.44 -6.32 7.86
CA GLU A 145 -20.02 -5.43 8.85
C GLU A 145 -19.03 -5.08 9.97
N LYS A 146 -18.28 -6.08 10.48
CA LYS A 146 -17.24 -5.82 11.47
C LYS A 146 -16.12 -4.95 10.89
N THR A 147 -15.75 -5.15 9.63
CA THR A 147 -14.75 -4.32 8.92
C THR A 147 -15.21 -2.88 8.81
N ILE A 148 -16.46 -2.62 8.39
CA ILE A 148 -17.04 -1.28 8.30
C ILE A 148 -17.05 -0.61 9.68
N HIS A 149 -17.57 -1.32 10.69
CA HIS A 149 -17.65 -0.79 12.06
C HIS A 149 -16.26 -0.44 12.62
N ALA A 150 -15.29 -1.34 12.46
CA ALA A 150 -13.91 -1.10 12.88
C ALA A 150 -13.27 0.08 12.12
N GLY A 151 -13.47 0.16 10.81
CA GLY A 151 -12.95 1.24 9.98
C GLY A 151 -13.47 2.62 10.42
N ARG A 152 -14.79 2.75 10.64
CA ARG A 152 -15.42 3.98 11.15
C ARG A 152 -14.87 4.39 12.52
N ARG A 153 -14.72 3.42 13.42
CA ARG A 153 -14.20 3.63 14.77
C ARG A 153 -12.75 4.08 14.75
N LEU A 154 -11.89 3.38 14.03
CA LEU A 154 -10.47 3.71 13.93
C LEU A 154 -10.26 5.07 13.27
N TRP A 155 -11.00 5.39 12.21
CA TRP A 155 -10.96 6.69 11.55
C TRP A 155 -11.25 7.82 12.54
N LYS A 156 -12.31 7.67 13.34
CA LYS A 156 -12.66 8.66 14.38
C LYS A 156 -11.58 8.78 15.46
N MET A 157 -10.97 7.68 15.87
CA MET A 157 -9.93 7.67 16.91
C MET A 157 -8.61 8.29 16.41
N LEU A 158 -8.24 8.05 15.15
CA LEU A 158 -7.05 8.63 14.55
C LEU A 158 -7.15 10.14 14.36
N ASP A 159 -8.34 10.65 14.06
CA ASP A 159 -8.66 12.09 13.97
C ASP A 159 -7.61 12.89 13.20
N ARG A 160 -7.20 12.41 12.05
CA ARG A 160 -6.26 13.05 11.12
C ARG A 160 -6.73 12.86 9.68
N PRO A 161 -6.68 13.90 8.81
CA PRO A 161 -7.17 13.79 7.43
C PRO A 161 -6.26 12.94 6.54
N ASN A 162 -5.00 12.81 6.90
CA ASN A 162 -3.97 12.08 6.15
C ASN A 162 -3.74 10.65 6.67
N VAL A 163 -4.82 9.99 7.03
CA VAL A 163 -4.83 8.57 7.42
C VAL A 163 -5.58 7.76 6.36
N LEU A 164 -5.16 6.53 6.15
CA LEU A 164 -5.85 5.52 5.36
C LEU A 164 -6.21 4.34 6.28
N ILE A 165 -7.47 3.94 6.29
CA ILE A 165 -7.87 2.69 6.94
C ILE A 165 -7.52 1.53 6.01
N LYS A 166 -6.68 0.62 6.50
CA LYS A 166 -6.21 -0.52 5.72
C LYS A 166 -7.19 -1.68 5.84
N VAL A 167 -7.72 -2.14 4.70
CA VAL A 167 -8.77 -3.17 4.60
C VAL A 167 -8.28 -4.30 3.69
N PRO A 168 -8.33 -5.57 4.12
CA PRO A 168 -8.01 -6.71 3.26
C PRO A 168 -8.90 -6.74 2.01
N ALA A 169 -8.28 -7.05 0.87
CA ALA A 169 -8.93 -7.11 -0.44
C ALA A 169 -9.69 -8.43 -0.68
N THR A 170 -10.29 -9.00 0.35
CA THR A 170 -11.15 -10.18 0.27
C THR A 170 -12.48 -9.85 -0.43
N LYS A 171 -13.24 -10.87 -0.81
CA LYS A 171 -14.60 -10.67 -1.38
C LYS A 171 -15.49 -9.89 -0.42
N GLU A 172 -15.40 -10.17 0.87
CA GLU A 172 -16.15 -9.48 1.94
C GLU A 172 -15.59 -8.07 2.20
N GLY A 173 -14.31 -7.82 1.88
CA GLY A 173 -13.68 -6.51 1.96
C GLY A 173 -14.18 -5.53 0.91
N LEU A 174 -14.59 -5.98 -0.29
CA LEU A 174 -15.05 -5.11 -1.37
C LEU A 174 -16.24 -4.21 -0.98
N PRO A 175 -17.36 -4.75 -0.44
CA PRO A 175 -18.46 -3.90 0.00
C PRO A 175 -18.08 -3.01 1.20
N ALA A 176 -17.15 -3.43 2.04
CA ALA A 176 -16.63 -2.59 3.12
C ALA A 176 -15.85 -1.39 2.57
N ILE A 177 -14.99 -1.60 1.57
CA ILE A 177 -14.26 -0.52 0.88
C ILE A 177 -15.26 0.48 0.29
N THR A 178 -16.27 0.01 -0.47
CA THR A 178 -17.31 0.88 -1.05
C THR A 178 -17.98 1.74 0.00
N THR A 179 -18.37 1.14 1.12
CA THR A 179 -19.09 1.83 2.21
C THR A 179 -18.19 2.85 2.91
N LEU A 180 -16.96 2.49 3.26
CA LEU A 180 -16.03 3.40 3.94
C LEU A 180 -15.67 4.60 3.05
N ILE A 181 -15.45 4.39 1.76
CA ILE A 181 -15.24 5.50 0.80
C ILE A 181 -16.50 6.38 0.72
N ALA A 182 -17.70 5.79 0.67
CA ALA A 182 -18.94 6.55 0.68
C ALA A 182 -19.12 7.38 1.96
N ASP A 183 -18.65 6.89 3.10
CA ASP A 183 -18.64 7.62 4.37
C ASP A 183 -17.58 8.74 4.42
N GLY A 184 -16.67 8.82 3.46
CA GLY A 184 -15.61 9.84 3.42
C GLY A 184 -14.31 9.40 4.12
N ILE A 185 -14.14 8.11 4.31
CA ILE A 185 -12.98 7.51 4.95
C ILE A 185 -12.00 7.05 3.86
N ASN A 186 -10.75 7.49 3.95
CA ASN A 186 -9.70 7.06 3.04
C ASN A 186 -9.36 5.58 3.28
N VAL A 187 -9.10 4.83 2.21
CA VAL A 187 -8.88 3.39 2.29
C VAL A 187 -7.58 2.96 1.59
N ASN A 188 -6.81 2.11 2.27
CA ASN A 188 -5.74 1.31 1.69
C ASN A 188 -6.23 -0.13 1.53
N ALA A 189 -6.60 -0.55 0.32
CA ALA A 189 -6.96 -1.94 0.05
C ALA A 189 -5.68 -2.79 0.02
N THR A 190 -5.57 -3.83 0.86
CA THR A 190 -4.35 -4.59 1.08
C THR A 190 -4.52 -6.09 0.85
N LEU A 191 -3.41 -6.84 0.81
CA LEU A 191 -3.38 -8.26 0.48
C LEU A 191 -3.94 -8.56 -0.91
N LEU A 192 -3.56 -7.74 -1.87
CA LEU A 192 -3.92 -7.86 -3.27
C LEU A 192 -2.83 -8.57 -4.05
N PHE A 193 -3.20 -9.62 -4.80
CA PHE A 193 -2.26 -10.50 -5.49
C PHE A 193 -2.64 -10.81 -6.95
N SER A 194 -3.81 -10.35 -7.44
CA SER A 194 -4.23 -10.57 -8.83
C SER A 194 -4.75 -9.32 -9.52
N ILE A 195 -4.65 -9.34 -10.85
CA ILE A 195 -5.15 -8.27 -11.72
C ILE A 195 -6.67 -8.21 -11.67
N SER A 196 -7.35 -9.36 -11.64
CA SER A 196 -8.81 -9.43 -11.55
C SER A 196 -9.33 -8.80 -10.26
N ARG A 197 -8.71 -9.13 -9.11
CA ARG A 197 -9.05 -8.54 -7.82
C ARG A 197 -8.78 -7.04 -7.81
N TYR A 198 -7.71 -6.58 -8.46
CA TYR A 198 -7.46 -5.15 -8.60
C TYR A 198 -8.62 -4.42 -9.30
N ARG A 199 -9.15 -5.00 -10.39
CA ARG A 199 -10.32 -4.42 -11.09
C ARG A 199 -11.54 -4.32 -10.18
N GLU A 200 -11.79 -5.35 -9.37
CA GLU A 200 -12.90 -5.35 -8.39
C GLU A 200 -12.72 -4.29 -7.30
N ILE A 201 -11.49 -4.11 -6.78
CA ILE A 201 -11.16 -3.06 -5.80
C ILE A 201 -11.35 -1.67 -6.40
N ALA A 202 -10.85 -1.43 -7.61
CA ALA A 202 -11.01 -0.16 -8.29
C ALA A 202 -12.49 0.15 -8.55
N ALA A 203 -13.29 -0.86 -8.94
CA ALA A 203 -14.73 -0.72 -9.09
C ALA A 203 -15.42 -0.39 -7.75
N ALA A 204 -15.03 -1.03 -6.65
CA ALA A 204 -15.54 -0.75 -5.31
C ALA A 204 -15.22 0.69 -4.87
N TYR A 205 -14.00 1.16 -5.14
CA TYR A 205 -13.61 2.55 -4.90
C TYR A 205 -14.46 3.54 -5.70
N ILE A 206 -14.58 3.33 -7.02
CA ILE A 206 -15.37 4.19 -7.92
C ILE A 206 -16.84 4.22 -7.48
N ALA A 207 -17.40 3.07 -7.10
CA ALA A 207 -18.77 2.99 -6.57
C ALA A 207 -18.94 3.81 -5.27
N GLY A 208 -17.97 3.74 -4.36
CA GLY A 208 -17.98 4.55 -3.14
C GLY A 208 -17.94 6.06 -3.43
N ILE A 209 -17.09 6.51 -4.37
CA ILE A 209 -17.04 7.90 -4.83
C ILE A 209 -18.39 8.32 -5.45
N GLN A 210 -18.96 7.46 -6.32
CA GLN A 210 -20.26 7.74 -6.95
C GLN A 210 -21.39 7.86 -5.92
N ASN A 211 -21.39 7.01 -4.89
CA ASN A 211 -22.37 7.08 -3.80
C ASN A 211 -22.30 8.42 -3.05
N ARG A 212 -21.08 8.93 -2.80
CA ARG A 212 -20.91 10.27 -2.19
C ARG A 212 -21.44 11.38 -3.09
N VAL A 213 -21.13 11.33 -4.38
CA VAL A 213 -21.66 12.32 -5.35
C VAL A 213 -23.18 12.31 -5.38
N ASN A 214 -23.79 11.12 -5.39
CA ASN A 214 -25.25 10.97 -5.36
C ASN A 214 -25.88 11.50 -4.06
N ALA A 215 -25.14 11.44 -2.96
CA ALA A 215 -25.53 12.00 -1.67
C ALA A 215 -25.25 13.52 -1.53
N GLY A 216 -24.68 14.16 -2.54
CA GLY A 216 -24.32 15.59 -2.51
C GLY A 216 -23.12 15.91 -1.60
N LEU A 217 -22.28 14.92 -1.29
CA LEU A 217 -21.11 15.07 -0.41
C LEU A 217 -19.83 15.34 -1.22
N SER A 218 -18.88 16.09 -0.63
CA SER A 218 -17.58 16.38 -1.25
C SER A 218 -16.75 15.12 -1.44
N ILE A 219 -16.02 15.05 -2.57
CA ILE A 219 -15.12 13.95 -2.94
C ILE A 219 -13.67 14.40 -3.12
N GLU A 220 -13.38 15.69 -2.97
CA GLU A 220 -12.08 16.29 -3.34
C GLU A 220 -10.88 15.76 -2.53
N LYS A 221 -11.11 15.34 -1.28
CA LYS A 221 -10.05 14.86 -0.37
C LYS A 221 -10.17 13.38 -0.03
N ILE A 222 -10.93 12.64 -0.81
CA ILE A 222 -11.02 11.20 -0.64
C ILE A 222 -9.85 10.55 -1.38
N ALA A 223 -9.00 9.88 -0.60
CA ALA A 223 -7.82 9.17 -1.13
C ALA A 223 -7.97 7.67 -0.96
N SER A 224 -7.41 6.93 -1.91
CA SER A 224 -7.28 5.48 -1.78
C SER A 224 -6.03 4.98 -2.49
N VAL A 225 -5.47 3.89 -1.97
CA VAL A 225 -4.41 3.11 -2.61
C VAL A 225 -4.79 1.63 -2.62
N ALA A 226 -4.29 0.90 -3.64
CA ALA A 226 -4.43 -0.55 -3.76
C ALA A 226 -3.04 -1.19 -3.63
N SER A 227 -2.79 -1.85 -2.50
CA SER A 227 -1.50 -2.44 -2.15
C SER A 227 -1.31 -3.80 -2.83
N PHE A 228 -0.64 -3.79 -3.98
CA PHE A 228 -0.29 -4.97 -4.78
C PHE A 228 1.01 -5.58 -4.26
N PHE A 229 0.94 -6.84 -3.81
CA PHE A 229 2.05 -7.52 -3.15
C PHE A 229 2.93 -8.27 -4.15
N LEU A 230 4.23 -8.04 -4.13
CA LEU A 230 5.18 -8.50 -5.15
C LEU A 230 5.90 -9.78 -4.78
N SER A 231 6.86 -9.72 -3.86
CA SER A 231 7.78 -10.83 -3.60
C SER A 231 7.08 -12.13 -3.19
N ARG A 232 5.88 -12.07 -2.62
CA ARG A 232 5.13 -13.28 -2.30
C ARG A 232 4.64 -14.02 -3.55
N ILE A 233 4.30 -13.27 -4.61
CA ILE A 233 3.91 -13.86 -5.92
C ILE A 233 5.10 -14.63 -6.48
N ASP A 234 6.26 -14.00 -6.62
CA ASP A 234 7.43 -14.65 -7.20
C ASP A 234 7.87 -15.85 -6.35
N VAL A 235 7.91 -15.74 -5.02
CA VAL A 235 8.27 -16.87 -4.15
C VAL A 235 7.37 -18.09 -4.37
N LEU A 236 6.07 -17.91 -4.52
CA LEU A 236 5.14 -19.02 -4.73
C LEU A 236 5.22 -19.56 -6.17
N VAL A 237 5.26 -18.68 -7.16
CA VAL A 237 5.33 -19.07 -8.57
C VAL A 237 6.68 -19.71 -8.89
N ASP A 238 7.80 -19.16 -8.43
CA ASP A 238 9.14 -19.73 -8.61
C ASP A 238 9.26 -21.12 -7.99
N LYS A 239 8.61 -21.33 -6.82
CA LYS A 239 8.53 -22.67 -6.22
C LYS A 239 7.75 -23.64 -7.12
N LYS A 240 6.65 -23.21 -7.75
CA LYS A 240 5.87 -24.05 -8.69
C LYS A 240 6.69 -24.32 -9.96
N LEU A 241 7.34 -23.30 -10.51
CA LEU A 241 8.22 -23.42 -11.69
C LEU A 241 9.39 -24.37 -11.43
N SER A 242 10.00 -24.33 -10.24
CA SER A 242 11.11 -25.22 -9.88
C SER A 242 10.73 -26.70 -9.83
N ALA A 243 9.46 -27.03 -9.84
CA ALA A 243 8.95 -28.41 -9.95
C ALA A 243 8.74 -28.86 -11.40
N LEU A 244 8.92 -27.95 -12.37
CA LEU A 244 8.78 -28.20 -13.80
C LEU A 244 10.17 -28.14 -14.47
N GLU A 245 10.33 -28.82 -15.61
CA GLU A 245 11.56 -28.78 -16.40
C GLU A 245 11.60 -27.50 -17.25
N ASP A 246 12.80 -27.00 -17.54
CA ASP A 246 13.11 -25.87 -18.47
C ASP A 246 12.34 -24.54 -18.24
N THR A 247 12.06 -24.20 -16.98
CA THR A 247 11.30 -22.98 -16.65
C THR A 247 12.13 -21.86 -15.99
N THR A 248 13.45 -21.96 -16.01
CA THR A 248 14.35 -21.01 -15.35
C THR A 248 14.19 -19.57 -15.85
N ASP A 249 13.85 -19.38 -17.11
CA ASP A 249 13.70 -18.05 -17.72
C ASP A 249 12.45 -17.28 -17.26
N LEU A 250 11.49 -17.95 -16.60
CA LEU A 250 10.27 -17.31 -16.06
C LEU A 250 10.40 -16.87 -14.59
N ARG A 251 11.40 -17.40 -13.88
CA ARG A 251 11.58 -17.12 -12.46
C ARG A 251 11.90 -15.64 -12.22
N GLY A 252 11.30 -15.08 -11.17
CA GLY A 252 11.46 -13.68 -10.77
C GLY A 252 10.83 -12.67 -11.71
N LYS A 253 10.00 -13.09 -12.67
CA LYS A 253 9.34 -12.20 -13.65
C LYS A 253 7.85 -12.00 -13.41
N THR A 254 7.21 -12.91 -12.68
CA THR A 254 5.74 -12.95 -12.57
C THR A 254 5.17 -11.72 -11.87
N ALA A 255 5.75 -11.33 -10.73
CA ALA A 255 5.25 -10.19 -9.97
C ALA A 255 5.37 -8.87 -10.74
N ILE A 256 6.49 -8.66 -11.44
CA ILE A 256 6.70 -7.47 -12.28
C ILE A 256 5.72 -7.48 -13.45
N ALA A 257 5.56 -8.62 -14.15
CA ALA A 257 4.62 -8.76 -15.25
C ALA A 257 3.17 -8.47 -14.80
N ALA A 258 2.72 -9.09 -13.71
CA ALA A 258 1.39 -8.85 -13.17
C ALA A 258 1.18 -7.37 -12.75
N SER A 259 2.19 -6.72 -12.17
CA SER A 259 2.13 -5.31 -11.77
C SER A 259 2.02 -4.38 -12.98
N ARG A 260 2.78 -4.62 -14.04
CA ARG A 260 2.72 -3.86 -15.28
C ARG A 260 1.33 -3.97 -15.93
N MET A 261 0.75 -5.18 -15.95
CA MET A 261 -0.59 -5.39 -16.48
C MET A 261 -1.67 -4.77 -15.60
N ALA A 262 -1.54 -4.83 -14.26
CA ALA A 262 -2.42 -4.11 -13.34
C ALA A 262 -2.35 -2.58 -13.55
N TYR A 263 -1.17 -2.04 -13.84
CA TYR A 263 -1.03 -0.63 -14.16
C TYR A 263 -1.69 -0.25 -15.49
N GLN A 264 -1.68 -1.14 -16.52
CA GLN A 264 -2.45 -0.89 -17.75
C GLN A 264 -3.95 -0.83 -17.47
N ASP A 265 -4.47 -1.67 -16.57
CA ASP A 265 -5.86 -1.59 -16.14
C ASP A 265 -6.15 -0.33 -15.32
N TYR A 266 -5.23 0.09 -14.44
CA TYR A 266 -5.30 1.39 -13.77
C TYR A 266 -5.49 2.52 -14.79
N ARG A 267 -4.67 2.57 -15.82
CA ARG A 267 -4.73 3.60 -16.86
C ARG A 267 -6.07 3.59 -17.60
N LYS A 268 -6.59 2.40 -17.95
CA LYS A 268 -7.90 2.26 -18.61
C LYS A 268 -9.04 2.73 -17.71
N LEU A 269 -9.05 2.30 -16.45
CA LEU A 269 -10.13 2.59 -15.50
C LEU A 269 -10.18 4.08 -15.16
N PHE A 270 -9.03 4.70 -14.88
CA PHE A 270 -8.95 6.10 -14.45
C PHE A 270 -8.73 7.09 -15.61
N SER A 271 -8.88 6.68 -16.87
CA SER A 271 -8.98 7.55 -18.05
C SER A 271 -10.34 7.46 -18.77
N GLY A 272 -11.19 6.52 -18.38
CA GLY A 272 -12.51 6.31 -19.00
C GLY A 272 -13.48 7.48 -18.79
N LYS A 273 -14.50 7.59 -19.64
CA LYS A 273 -15.48 8.70 -19.60
C LYS A 273 -16.20 8.81 -18.24
N ASP A 274 -16.56 7.67 -17.66
CA ASP A 274 -17.28 7.64 -16.37
C ASP A 274 -16.39 8.19 -15.25
N TRP A 275 -15.10 7.81 -15.25
CA TRP A 275 -14.15 8.38 -14.31
C TRP A 275 -13.91 9.88 -14.53
N GLN A 276 -13.79 10.33 -15.77
CA GLN A 276 -13.59 11.75 -16.09
C GLN A 276 -14.73 12.62 -15.55
N ALA A 277 -15.97 12.13 -15.53
CA ALA A 277 -17.10 12.81 -14.92
C ALA A 277 -16.96 12.97 -13.39
N LEU A 278 -16.31 12.04 -12.71
CA LEU A 278 -15.99 12.14 -11.29
C LEU A 278 -14.76 13.02 -11.06
N ALA A 279 -13.73 12.85 -11.85
CA ALA A 279 -12.50 13.65 -11.78
C ALA A 279 -12.78 15.15 -12.00
N SER A 280 -13.71 15.51 -12.89
CA SER A 280 -14.14 16.91 -13.09
C SER A 280 -14.81 17.53 -11.86
N LYS A 281 -15.27 16.70 -10.90
CA LYS A 281 -15.81 17.10 -9.60
C LYS A 281 -14.79 17.01 -8.47
N GLY A 282 -13.50 16.76 -8.78
CA GLY A 282 -12.40 16.69 -7.83
C GLY A 282 -12.04 15.29 -7.33
N ALA A 283 -12.62 14.21 -7.88
CA ALA A 283 -12.21 12.85 -7.52
C ALA A 283 -10.74 12.59 -7.88
N GLN A 284 -10.03 11.94 -6.97
CA GLN A 284 -8.64 11.48 -7.19
C GLN A 284 -8.63 9.99 -7.54
N PRO A 285 -7.73 9.50 -8.44
CA PRO A 285 -7.66 8.09 -8.76
C PRO A 285 -7.13 7.28 -7.56
N GLN A 286 -7.61 6.05 -7.42
CA GLN A 286 -7.00 5.09 -6.50
C GLN A 286 -5.65 4.64 -7.06
N ARG A 287 -4.55 5.07 -6.44
CA ARG A 287 -3.20 4.73 -6.92
C ARG A 287 -2.84 3.27 -6.61
N LEU A 288 -2.16 2.61 -7.54
CA LEU A 288 -1.47 1.35 -7.21
C LEU A 288 -0.32 1.64 -6.25
N LEU A 289 -0.23 0.80 -5.22
CA LEU A 289 0.85 0.82 -4.25
C LEU A 289 1.59 -0.52 -4.31
N TRP A 290 2.87 -0.48 -4.64
CA TRP A 290 3.74 -1.64 -4.66
C TRP A 290 4.15 -1.99 -3.24
N ALA A 291 3.75 -3.17 -2.76
CA ALA A 291 4.00 -3.67 -1.42
C ALA A 291 4.83 -4.96 -1.45
N SER A 292 5.48 -5.29 -0.34
CA SER A 292 6.38 -6.46 -0.24
C SER A 292 7.50 -6.41 -1.28
N THR A 293 8.16 -5.26 -1.37
CA THR A 293 9.13 -4.90 -2.42
C THR A 293 10.57 -5.33 -2.14
N SER A 294 10.83 -6.04 -1.04
CA SER A 294 12.12 -6.68 -0.80
C SER A 294 12.16 -8.08 -1.42
N THR A 295 13.19 -8.37 -2.19
CA THR A 295 13.45 -9.70 -2.75
C THR A 295 13.71 -10.73 -1.66
N LYS A 296 13.36 -11.98 -1.91
CA LYS A 296 13.52 -13.10 -0.96
C LYS A 296 14.56 -14.11 -1.44
N ASP A 297 14.73 -14.26 -2.75
CA ASP A 297 15.78 -15.06 -3.35
C ASP A 297 17.08 -14.23 -3.43
N PRO A 298 18.19 -14.69 -2.86
CA PRO A 298 19.47 -13.96 -2.87
C PRO A 298 20.10 -13.84 -4.27
N SER A 299 19.62 -14.58 -5.26
CA SER A 299 20.06 -14.46 -6.66
C SER A 299 19.46 -13.24 -7.37
N TYR A 300 18.41 -12.63 -6.81
CA TYR A 300 17.79 -11.44 -7.37
C TYR A 300 18.40 -10.17 -6.77
N SER A 301 18.50 -9.13 -7.59
CA SER A 301 18.86 -7.79 -7.09
C SER A 301 17.94 -7.38 -5.96
N ASP A 302 18.49 -6.88 -4.86
CA ASP A 302 17.74 -6.44 -3.68
C ASP A 302 16.92 -5.16 -3.91
N VAL A 303 17.11 -4.50 -5.07
CA VAL A 303 16.34 -3.34 -5.54
C VAL A 303 15.46 -3.64 -6.75
N MET A 304 15.39 -4.90 -7.20
CA MET A 304 14.72 -5.32 -8.44
C MET A 304 13.30 -4.77 -8.60
N TYR A 305 12.45 -4.94 -7.59
CA TYR A 305 11.06 -4.49 -7.67
C TYR A 305 10.92 -2.97 -7.66
N VAL A 306 11.80 -2.29 -6.91
CA VAL A 306 11.77 -0.83 -6.86
C VAL A 306 12.10 -0.27 -8.23
N GLU A 307 13.20 -0.74 -8.86
CA GLU A 307 13.65 -0.25 -10.15
C GLU A 307 12.67 -0.55 -11.29
N ALA A 308 12.15 -1.78 -11.33
CA ALA A 308 11.29 -2.22 -12.43
C ALA A 308 9.92 -1.52 -12.46
N LEU A 309 9.45 -0.98 -11.34
CA LEU A 309 8.08 -0.50 -11.17
C LEU A 309 7.99 1.00 -10.89
N ILE A 310 9.02 1.77 -11.22
CA ILE A 310 8.95 3.23 -11.17
C ILE A 310 8.05 3.73 -12.30
N GLY A 311 6.98 4.42 -11.93
CA GLY A 311 6.03 5.01 -12.88
C GLY A 311 5.10 6.03 -12.25
N VAL A 312 4.51 6.87 -13.09
CA VAL A 312 3.65 7.99 -12.67
C VAL A 312 2.41 7.53 -11.90
N ASN A 313 2.02 8.32 -10.91
CA ASN A 313 0.82 8.08 -10.11
C ASN A 313 0.80 6.71 -9.39
N THR A 314 1.97 6.23 -9.00
CA THR A 314 2.11 5.02 -8.19
C THR A 314 2.77 5.34 -6.85
N VAL A 315 2.68 4.40 -5.93
CA VAL A 315 3.33 4.45 -4.62
C VAL A 315 4.18 3.19 -4.48
N ASN A 316 5.33 3.29 -3.86
CA ASN A 316 6.13 2.14 -3.47
C ASN A 316 6.41 2.21 -1.97
N THR A 317 5.95 1.23 -1.21
CA THR A 317 6.28 1.15 0.22
C THR A 317 7.45 0.20 0.42
N ILE A 318 8.56 0.77 0.93
CA ILE A 318 9.86 0.10 1.00
C ILE A 318 10.27 -0.17 2.44
N PRO A 319 10.70 -1.41 2.78
CA PRO A 319 11.34 -1.69 4.08
C PRO A 319 12.68 -0.95 4.21
N LEU A 320 13.09 -0.64 5.43
CA LEU A 320 14.36 0.07 5.72
C LEU A 320 15.58 -0.57 5.05
N LYS A 321 15.63 -1.91 4.97
CA LYS A 321 16.74 -2.61 4.30
C LYS A 321 16.79 -2.29 2.81
N THR A 322 15.65 -2.33 2.13
CA THR A 322 15.53 -2.00 0.69
C THR A 322 15.77 -0.52 0.44
N LEU A 323 15.32 0.35 1.34
CA LEU A 323 15.59 1.79 1.28
C LEU A 323 17.10 2.06 1.27
N LYS A 324 17.84 1.46 2.22
CA LYS A 324 19.30 1.61 2.32
C LYS A 324 20.03 1.04 1.08
N ALA A 325 19.59 -0.11 0.57
CA ALA A 325 20.14 -0.69 -0.65
C ALA A 325 19.92 0.24 -1.85
N TYR A 326 18.73 0.82 -1.97
CA TYR A 326 18.41 1.75 -3.05
C TYR A 326 19.19 3.07 -2.94
N GLN A 327 19.43 3.57 -1.74
CA GLN A 327 20.31 4.73 -1.51
C GLN A 327 21.74 4.47 -2.01
N ASP A 328 22.25 3.25 -1.81
CA ASP A 328 23.61 2.87 -2.15
C ASP A 328 23.82 2.66 -3.66
N HIS A 329 22.94 1.91 -4.31
CA HIS A 329 23.14 1.48 -5.69
C HIS A 329 21.90 1.53 -6.60
N GLY A 330 20.78 2.11 -6.15
CA GLY A 330 19.57 2.20 -6.96
C GLY A 330 19.72 3.13 -8.17
N VAL A 331 19.18 2.72 -9.32
CA VAL A 331 19.20 3.49 -10.57
C VAL A 331 17.80 3.91 -10.96
N PRO A 332 17.37 5.14 -10.60
CA PRO A 332 16.02 5.62 -10.87
C PRO A 332 15.80 5.90 -12.37
N ALA A 333 14.82 5.21 -12.94
CA ALA A 333 14.32 5.46 -14.28
C ALA A 333 12.87 4.98 -14.38
N VAL A 334 12.06 5.61 -15.22
CA VAL A 334 10.71 5.13 -15.50
C VAL A 334 10.81 3.81 -16.26
N ARG A 335 10.30 2.72 -15.68
CA ARG A 335 10.34 1.37 -16.27
C ARG A 335 9.02 0.60 -16.15
N LEU A 336 8.02 1.18 -15.52
CA LEU A 336 6.73 0.51 -15.28
C LEU A 336 6.01 0.12 -16.57
N GLU A 337 6.23 0.87 -17.63
CA GLU A 337 5.63 0.63 -18.95
C GLU A 337 6.60 0.00 -19.96
N ASP A 338 7.80 -0.40 -19.53
CA ASP A 338 8.73 -1.12 -20.39
C ASP A 338 8.24 -2.56 -20.61
N ASP A 339 8.58 -3.14 -21.76
CA ASP A 339 8.40 -4.57 -22.06
C ASP A 339 6.99 -5.12 -21.76
N LEU A 340 5.94 -4.37 -22.10
CA LEU A 340 4.55 -4.80 -21.85
C LEU A 340 4.18 -6.08 -22.59
N GLU A 341 4.62 -6.22 -23.85
CA GLU A 341 4.41 -7.45 -24.63
C GLU A 341 5.08 -8.66 -23.98
N GLN A 342 6.31 -8.49 -23.43
CA GLN A 342 7.00 -9.54 -22.71
C GLN A 342 6.27 -9.86 -21.37
N SER A 343 5.73 -8.87 -20.70
CA SER A 343 4.96 -9.06 -19.47
C SER A 343 3.68 -9.87 -19.73
N GLU A 344 2.99 -9.60 -20.83
CA GLU A 344 1.83 -10.38 -21.28
C GLU A 344 2.24 -11.83 -21.61
N ALA A 345 3.32 -12.01 -22.38
CA ALA A 345 3.86 -13.32 -22.73
C ALA A 345 4.28 -14.16 -21.51
N VAL A 346 4.84 -13.55 -20.45
CA VAL A 346 5.16 -14.24 -19.20
C VAL A 346 3.89 -14.84 -18.57
N LEU A 347 2.81 -14.07 -18.48
CA LEU A 347 1.55 -14.52 -17.88
C LEU A 347 0.88 -15.61 -18.74
N GLU A 348 0.95 -15.50 -20.07
CA GLU A 348 0.46 -16.52 -21.00
C GLU A 348 1.24 -17.84 -20.86
N GLN A 349 2.58 -17.79 -20.82
CA GLN A 349 3.42 -18.96 -20.63
C GLN A 349 3.15 -19.66 -19.30
N LEU A 350 2.91 -18.91 -18.22
CA LEU A 350 2.51 -19.49 -16.93
C LEU A 350 1.19 -20.27 -17.05
N ALA A 351 0.22 -19.72 -17.77
CA ALA A 351 -1.06 -20.40 -18.01
C ALA A 351 -0.89 -21.68 -18.87
N GLU A 352 -0.04 -21.64 -19.91
CA GLU A 352 0.32 -22.82 -20.73
C GLU A 352 1.00 -23.92 -19.91
N LEU A 353 1.79 -23.55 -18.91
CA LEU A 353 2.42 -24.47 -17.95
C LEU A 353 1.44 -24.98 -16.87
N GLY A 354 0.17 -24.57 -16.93
CA GLY A 354 -0.84 -24.97 -15.95
C GLY A 354 -0.75 -24.22 -14.61
N ILE A 355 -0.04 -23.10 -14.55
CA ILE A 355 0.01 -22.24 -13.36
C ILE A 355 -1.13 -21.21 -13.44
N ASP A 356 -2.23 -21.52 -12.74
CA ASP A 356 -3.38 -20.63 -12.62
C ASP A 356 -3.08 -19.48 -11.64
N MET A 357 -2.96 -18.25 -12.17
CA MET A 357 -2.64 -17.07 -11.38
C MET A 357 -3.76 -16.66 -10.40
N GLU A 358 -5.01 -16.99 -10.68
CA GLU A 358 -6.12 -16.75 -9.74
C GLU A 358 -6.05 -17.71 -8.55
N ALA A 359 -5.72 -18.97 -8.80
CA ALA A 359 -5.47 -19.95 -7.72
C ALA A 359 -4.23 -19.56 -6.89
N VAL A 360 -3.17 -19.06 -7.53
CA VAL A 360 -2.00 -18.49 -6.84
C VAL A 360 -2.40 -17.33 -5.96
N ALA A 361 -3.19 -16.39 -6.46
CA ALA A 361 -3.63 -15.21 -5.74
C ALA A 361 -4.52 -15.58 -4.53
N GLN A 362 -5.45 -16.53 -4.69
CA GLN A 362 -6.29 -16.98 -3.57
C GLN A 362 -5.45 -17.65 -2.48
N GLN A 363 -4.52 -18.53 -2.85
CA GLN A 363 -3.59 -19.13 -1.89
C GLN A 363 -2.79 -18.06 -1.14
N LEU A 364 -2.32 -17.02 -1.83
CA LEU A 364 -1.54 -15.93 -1.23
C LEU A 364 -2.40 -15.02 -0.33
N GLU A 365 -3.68 -14.82 -0.66
CA GLU A 365 -4.65 -14.11 0.18
C GLU A 365 -4.82 -14.87 1.50
N ASP A 366 -5.11 -16.18 1.45
CA ASP A 366 -5.30 -17.02 2.63
C ASP A 366 -4.04 -17.07 3.51
N GLU A 367 -2.86 -17.36 2.92
CA GLU A 367 -1.58 -17.33 3.62
C GLU A 367 -1.23 -15.95 4.15
N GLY A 368 -1.61 -14.90 3.43
CA GLY A 368 -1.39 -13.51 3.79
C GLY A 368 -2.18 -13.14 5.05
N LEU A 369 -3.42 -13.54 5.12
CA LEU A 369 -4.27 -13.36 6.31
C LEU A 369 -3.71 -14.10 7.51
N GLU A 370 -3.28 -15.34 7.37
CA GLU A 370 -2.62 -16.06 8.48
C GLU A 370 -1.34 -15.37 8.97
N LYS A 371 -0.52 -14.85 8.04
CA LYS A 371 0.69 -14.08 8.36
C LYS A 371 0.41 -12.74 9.03
N PHE A 372 -0.83 -12.25 9.03
CA PHE A 372 -1.27 -11.08 9.76
C PHE A 372 -1.95 -11.45 11.08
N ILE A 373 -2.77 -12.50 11.10
CA ILE A 373 -3.46 -12.99 12.31
C ILE A 373 -2.45 -13.45 13.37
N LYS A 374 -1.52 -14.34 13.01
CA LYS A 374 -0.54 -14.88 13.97
C LYS A 374 0.28 -13.81 14.70
N PRO A 375 0.93 -12.83 14.03
CA PRO A 375 1.63 -11.76 14.74
C PRO A 375 0.69 -10.87 15.57
N PHE A 376 -0.53 -10.63 15.13
CA PHE A 376 -1.52 -9.84 15.86
C PHE A 376 -1.92 -10.52 17.17
N ASP A 377 -2.21 -11.82 17.12
CA ASP A 377 -2.58 -12.59 18.32
C ASP A 377 -1.43 -12.67 19.33
N VAL A 378 -0.21 -13.00 18.86
CA VAL A 378 0.98 -13.00 19.71
C VAL A 378 1.23 -11.63 20.35
N LEU A 379 1.00 -10.55 19.61
CA LEU A 379 1.13 -9.20 20.16
C LEU A 379 0.11 -8.95 21.28
N LEU A 380 -1.16 -9.32 21.08
CA LEU A 380 -2.19 -9.16 22.11
C LEU A 380 -1.93 -10.00 23.34
N GLU A 381 -1.56 -11.28 23.20
CA GLU A 381 -1.19 -12.18 24.31
C GLU A 381 0.00 -11.64 25.11
N THR A 382 1.00 -11.11 24.41
CA THR A 382 2.18 -10.53 25.08
C THR A 382 1.84 -9.24 25.82
N LEU A 383 1.00 -8.38 25.21
CA LEU A 383 0.51 -7.16 25.88
C LEU A 383 -0.31 -7.52 27.13
N GLU A 384 -1.18 -8.51 27.05
CA GLU A 384 -1.95 -8.97 28.22
C GLU A 384 -1.03 -9.38 29.37
N SER A 385 0.04 -10.15 29.06
CA SER A 385 1.06 -10.54 30.03
C SER A 385 1.82 -9.34 30.62
N LYS A 386 2.28 -8.39 29.76
CA LYS A 386 2.98 -7.18 30.20
C LYS A 386 2.09 -6.29 31.09
N LEU A 387 0.81 -6.10 30.72
CA LEU A 387 -0.16 -5.35 31.51
C LEU A 387 -0.46 -6.00 32.87
N GLY A 388 -0.48 -7.34 32.91
CA GLY A 388 -0.63 -8.10 34.16
C GLY A 388 0.58 -8.00 35.09
N ALA A 389 1.79 -8.01 34.54
CA ALA A 389 3.03 -7.89 35.30
C ALA A 389 3.33 -6.47 35.82
N ALA A 390 2.74 -5.45 35.20
CA ALA A 390 2.92 -4.04 35.58
C ALA A 390 1.87 -3.53 36.60
N LYS A 391 0.90 -4.37 36.99
CA LYS A 391 -0.05 -4.12 38.10
C LYS A 391 0.56 -4.46 39.44
#